data_4f2b0025f95aa8db622d20d81d48fcbb
#
_entry.id   4f2b0025f95aa8db622d20d81d48fcbb
#
_cell.length_a   1.000
_cell.length_b   1.000
_cell.length_c   1.000
_cell.angle_alpha   90.00
_cell.angle_beta   90.00
_cell.angle_gamma   90.00
#
_symmetry.space_group_name_H-M   'P 1'
#
loop_
_entity.id
_entity.type
_entity.pdbx_description
1 polymer ?
#
loop_
_entity_poly.entity_id
_entity_poly.type
_entity_poly.pdbx_seq_one_letter_code
_entity_poly.pdbx_strand_id
1 'polypeptide(L)'
;RLFPRYSGDCYEKDGKYIICMPGPPREMKRMFQKSVVPFLQSMIDGALYYRQIRFFGIGESMLETQLLDLIDNQTDPTLATYAKEGECSLRIASKRATEGEAEHAVDEMLEKVKERVGHYIYSCDDEELAQVVADRLMEQGLTLSSAESCTGGMFASTMTDIPGISQCFDRGLVTYSNQAKMEELGVSAGTLE
;
A
#
# COMPACT_ATOMS: atom_id res chain seq x y z
N ARG A 1 -18.34 -26.51 -17.53
CA ARG A 1 -17.53 -25.93 -16.40
C ARG A 1 -16.31 -25.22 -16.98
N LEU A 2 -16.27 -23.90 -16.84
CA LEU A 2 -15.10 -23.10 -17.23
C LEU A 2 -13.88 -23.36 -16.31
N PHE A 3 -14.10 -23.85 -15.09
CA PHE A 3 -13.04 -24.10 -14.10
C PHE A 3 -13.05 -25.53 -13.56
N PRO A 4 -12.69 -26.54 -14.39
CA PRO A 4 -12.85 -27.95 -14.05
C PRO A 4 -11.98 -28.47 -12.90
N ARG A 5 -10.98 -27.69 -12.45
CA ARG A 5 -10.06 -28.05 -11.37
C ARG A 5 -10.47 -27.48 -9.99
N TYR A 6 -11.57 -26.72 -9.92
CA TYR A 6 -12.00 -26.03 -8.69
C TYR A 6 -13.50 -26.26 -8.47
N SER A 7 -13.93 -26.11 -7.21
CA SER A 7 -15.35 -26.15 -6.82
C SER A 7 -16.09 -24.85 -7.18
N GLY A 8 -15.72 -24.20 -8.27
CA GLY A 8 -16.33 -22.95 -8.73
C GLY A 8 -16.96 -23.10 -10.10
N ASP A 9 -17.93 -22.26 -10.38
CA ASP A 9 -18.64 -22.23 -11.66
C ASP A 9 -18.70 -20.80 -12.22
N CYS A 10 -18.80 -20.69 -13.54
CA CYS A 10 -19.04 -19.42 -14.22
C CYS A 10 -20.32 -19.54 -15.06
N TYR A 11 -21.22 -18.58 -14.88
CA TYR A 11 -22.47 -18.45 -15.61
C TYR A 11 -22.41 -17.22 -16.49
N GLU A 12 -22.77 -17.35 -17.74
CA GLU A 12 -22.85 -16.25 -18.70
C GLU A 12 -24.31 -16.06 -19.13
N LYS A 13 -24.76 -14.82 -19.16
CA LYS A 13 -26.05 -14.43 -19.75
C LYS A 13 -25.97 -13.00 -20.28
N ASP A 14 -26.31 -12.82 -21.54
CA ASP A 14 -26.37 -11.49 -22.20
C ASP A 14 -25.07 -10.69 -22.05
N GLY A 15 -23.91 -11.34 -22.20
CA GLY A 15 -22.57 -10.75 -22.04
C GLY A 15 -22.19 -10.40 -20.61
N LYS A 16 -22.98 -10.83 -19.60
CA LYS A 16 -22.70 -10.67 -18.17
C LYS A 16 -22.26 -11.99 -17.57
N TYR A 17 -21.31 -11.92 -16.66
CA TYR A 17 -20.71 -13.10 -16.06
C TYR A 17 -20.91 -13.10 -14.54
N ILE A 18 -21.29 -14.25 -14.00
CA ILE A 18 -21.32 -14.52 -12.56
C ILE A 18 -20.31 -15.62 -12.30
N ILE A 19 -19.28 -15.31 -11.51
CA ILE A 19 -18.22 -16.26 -11.17
C ILE A 19 -18.35 -16.63 -9.70
N CYS A 20 -18.68 -17.89 -9.44
CA CYS A 20 -18.74 -18.45 -8.09
C CYS A 20 -17.38 -19.06 -7.73
N MET A 21 -16.86 -18.71 -6.58
CA MET A 21 -15.56 -19.19 -6.07
C MET A 21 -15.73 -19.90 -4.74
N PRO A 22 -14.80 -20.83 -4.37
CA PRO A 22 -14.81 -21.50 -3.07
C PRO A 22 -14.75 -20.50 -1.91
N GLY A 23 -15.41 -20.80 -0.78
CA GLY A 23 -15.37 -19.98 0.44
C GLY A 23 -13.99 -19.95 1.13
N PRO A 24 -13.25 -21.08 1.25
CA PRO A 24 -11.95 -21.07 1.92
C PRO A 24 -10.94 -20.15 1.21
N PRO A 25 -10.32 -19.17 1.94
CA PRO A 25 -9.48 -18.14 1.31
C PRO A 25 -8.31 -18.68 0.47
N ARG A 26 -7.67 -19.78 0.90
CA ARG A 26 -6.58 -20.40 0.14
C ARG A 26 -7.00 -20.96 -1.20
N GLU A 27 -8.16 -21.60 -1.26
CA GLU A 27 -8.71 -22.17 -2.49
C GLU A 27 -9.23 -21.05 -3.40
N MET A 28 -9.95 -20.07 -2.84
CA MET A 28 -10.46 -18.90 -3.55
C MET A 28 -9.34 -18.13 -4.22
N LYS A 29 -8.30 -17.73 -3.49
CA LYS A 29 -7.15 -16.99 -4.03
C LYS A 29 -6.46 -17.76 -5.16
N ARG A 30 -6.27 -19.08 -4.97
CA ARG A 30 -5.63 -19.94 -5.98
C ARG A 30 -6.48 -20.06 -7.25
N MET A 31 -7.79 -20.23 -7.12
CA MET A 31 -8.72 -20.27 -8.25
C MET A 31 -8.75 -18.91 -8.97
N PHE A 32 -8.85 -17.82 -8.21
CA PHE A 32 -8.85 -16.47 -8.75
C PHE A 32 -7.61 -16.21 -9.61
N GLN A 33 -6.42 -16.40 -9.07
CA GLN A 33 -5.17 -16.15 -9.78
C GLN A 33 -4.96 -17.06 -10.99
N LYS A 34 -5.29 -18.36 -10.88
CA LYS A 34 -4.95 -19.35 -11.93
C LYS A 34 -6.00 -19.53 -13.00
N SER A 35 -7.24 -19.12 -12.74
CA SER A 35 -8.35 -19.39 -13.65
C SER A 35 -9.21 -18.16 -13.94
N VAL A 36 -9.58 -17.40 -12.90
CA VAL A 36 -10.48 -16.25 -13.07
C VAL A 36 -9.74 -15.09 -13.75
N VAL A 37 -8.56 -14.74 -13.28
CA VAL A 37 -7.76 -13.64 -13.86
C VAL A 37 -7.46 -13.87 -15.34
N PRO A 38 -6.90 -15.02 -15.78
CA PRO A 38 -6.69 -15.28 -17.21
C PRO A 38 -7.98 -15.26 -18.05
N PHE A 39 -9.08 -15.78 -17.49
CA PHE A 39 -10.38 -15.71 -18.13
C PHE A 39 -10.86 -14.27 -18.35
N LEU A 40 -10.80 -13.42 -17.31
CA LEU A 40 -11.18 -12.02 -17.41
C LEU A 40 -10.23 -11.24 -18.35
N GLN A 41 -8.94 -11.51 -18.29
CA GLN A 41 -7.95 -10.91 -19.18
C GLN A 41 -8.24 -11.20 -20.67
N SER A 42 -8.74 -12.41 -20.99
CA SER A 42 -9.13 -12.75 -22.36
C SER A 42 -10.33 -11.96 -22.89
N MET A 43 -11.05 -11.26 -22.05
CA MET A 43 -12.25 -10.48 -22.38
C MET A 43 -12.00 -8.97 -22.39
N ILE A 44 -10.82 -8.53 -21.97
CA ILE A 44 -10.47 -7.11 -21.90
C ILE A 44 -9.86 -6.69 -23.24
N ASP A 45 -10.51 -5.76 -23.92
CA ASP A 45 -9.91 -5.06 -25.04
C ASP A 45 -9.03 -3.91 -24.52
N GLY A 46 -7.76 -3.89 -24.95
CA GLY A 46 -6.78 -2.89 -24.53
C GLY A 46 -6.02 -3.27 -23.25
N ALA A 47 -5.21 -2.35 -22.77
CA ALA A 47 -4.37 -2.46 -21.58
C ALA A 47 -4.87 -1.55 -20.46
N LEU A 48 -4.89 -2.06 -19.24
CA LEU A 48 -5.14 -1.31 -18.02
C LEU A 48 -3.81 -1.15 -17.29
N TYR A 49 -3.44 0.09 -17.00
CA TYR A 49 -2.30 0.42 -16.15
C TYR A 49 -2.76 1.25 -14.97
N TYR A 50 -2.17 1.07 -13.80
CA TYR A 50 -2.46 1.88 -12.64
C TYR A 50 -1.23 2.01 -11.73
N ARG A 51 -1.20 3.11 -10.96
CA ARG A 51 -0.30 3.31 -9.81
C ARG A 51 -1.11 3.51 -8.54
N GLN A 52 -0.60 2.99 -7.45
CA GLN A 52 -1.11 3.24 -6.11
C GLN A 52 -0.13 4.17 -5.39
N ILE A 53 -0.55 5.40 -5.21
CA ILE A 53 0.24 6.46 -4.58
C ILE A 53 -0.08 6.46 -3.09
N ARG A 54 0.92 6.45 -2.22
CA ARG A 54 0.74 6.44 -0.78
C ARG A 54 1.16 7.76 -0.14
N PHE A 55 0.38 8.21 0.83
CA PHE A 55 0.53 9.49 1.50
C PHE A 55 0.66 9.31 3.00
N PHE A 56 1.49 10.16 3.61
CA PHE A 56 1.63 10.28 5.05
C PHE A 56 1.42 11.74 5.48
N GLY A 57 0.76 11.94 6.64
CA GLY A 57 0.55 13.28 7.20
C GLY A 57 -0.62 14.07 6.59
N ILE A 58 -1.45 13.44 5.74
CA ILE A 58 -2.68 14.01 5.22
C ILE A 58 -3.84 13.02 5.42
N GLY A 59 -5.02 13.52 5.80
CA GLY A 59 -6.24 12.71 5.90
C GLY A 59 -6.98 12.61 4.55
N GLU A 60 -7.80 11.56 4.37
CA GLU A 60 -8.56 11.30 3.14
C GLU A 60 -9.39 12.51 2.69
N SER A 61 -10.16 13.10 3.59
CA SER A 61 -11.01 14.27 3.28
C SER A 61 -10.21 15.49 2.79
N MET A 62 -9.02 15.70 3.36
CA MET A 62 -8.14 16.79 2.91
C MET A 62 -7.52 16.45 1.55
N LEU A 63 -7.12 15.20 1.33
CA LEU A 63 -6.59 14.73 0.06
C LEU A 63 -7.64 14.90 -1.05
N GLU A 64 -8.88 14.47 -0.81
CA GLU A 64 -10.01 14.67 -1.76
C GLU A 64 -10.26 16.14 -2.05
N THR A 65 -10.27 17.00 -1.02
CA THR A 65 -10.47 18.45 -1.18
C THR A 65 -9.40 19.07 -2.08
N GLN A 66 -8.14 18.68 -1.91
CA GLN A 66 -7.02 19.18 -2.71
C GLN A 66 -7.04 18.71 -4.17
N LEU A 67 -7.69 17.57 -4.43
CA LEU A 67 -7.79 16.94 -5.75
C LEU A 67 -9.20 17.02 -6.35
N LEU A 68 -10.13 17.77 -5.74
CA LEU A 68 -11.56 17.72 -6.03
C LEU A 68 -11.86 17.99 -7.51
N ASP A 69 -11.23 18.99 -8.11
CA ASP A 69 -11.43 19.31 -9.52
C ASP A 69 -10.90 18.23 -10.47
N LEU A 70 -9.84 17.50 -10.08
CA LEU A 70 -9.35 16.35 -10.85
C LEU A 70 -10.29 15.15 -10.70
N ILE A 71 -10.88 14.96 -9.52
CA ILE A 71 -11.81 13.85 -9.23
C ILE A 71 -13.16 14.12 -9.91
N ASP A 72 -13.70 15.34 -9.82
CA ASP A 72 -15.02 15.67 -10.38
C ASP A 72 -15.03 15.69 -11.91
N ASN A 73 -13.93 16.05 -12.53
CA ASN A 73 -13.82 16.14 -14.00
C ASN A 73 -13.12 14.92 -14.63
N GLN A 74 -12.87 13.85 -13.85
CA GLN A 74 -12.16 12.68 -14.36
C GLN A 74 -12.98 11.91 -15.40
N THR A 75 -12.29 11.44 -16.42
CA THR A 75 -12.81 10.47 -17.40
C THR A 75 -11.86 9.28 -17.51
N ASP A 76 -10.66 9.53 -18.01
CA ASP A 76 -9.54 8.61 -18.07
C ASP A 76 -8.24 9.43 -18.16
N PRO A 77 -7.32 9.31 -17.21
CA PRO A 77 -7.29 8.39 -16.05
C PRO A 77 -8.36 8.66 -14.97
N THR A 78 -8.72 7.61 -14.24
CA THR A 78 -9.58 7.69 -13.06
C THR A 78 -8.75 7.79 -11.79
N LEU A 79 -9.29 8.53 -10.80
CA LEU A 79 -8.72 8.70 -9.46
C LEU A 79 -9.67 8.10 -8.42
N ALA A 80 -9.13 7.33 -7.49
CA ALA A 80 -9.87 6.78 -6.37
C ALA A 80 -9.04 6.84 -5.10
N THR A 81 -9.57 7.52 -4.07
CA THR A 81 -8.97 7.61 -2.74
C THR A 81 -9.32 6.40 -1.89
N TYR A 82 -8.42 6.01 -1.01
CA TYR A 82 -8.60 4.95 -0.04
C TYR A 82 -7.99 5.38 1.29
N ALA A 83 -8.75 5.20 2.37
CA ALA A 83 -8.24 5.39 3.72
C ALA A 83 -7.89 4.04 4.35
N LYS A 84 -6.77 4.00 5.05
CA LYS A 84 -6.40 3.00 6.04
C LYS A 84 -6.11 3.70 7.37
N GLU A 85 -6.01 2.93 8.43
CA GLU A 85 -5.62 3.48 9.72
C GLU A 85 -4.21 4.08 9.65
N GLY A 86 -4.12 5.41 9.85
CA GLY A 86 -2.86 6.16 9.85
C GLY A 86 -2.31 6.57 8.48
N GLU A 87 -2.89 6.15 7.36
CA GLU A 87 -2.44 6.53 6.02
C GLU A 87 -3.58 6.67 5.00
N CYS A 88 -3.32 7.42 3.94
CA CYS A 88 -4.20 7.49 2.77
C CYS A 88 -3.46 6.96 1.53
N SER A 89 -4.21 6.50 0.55
CA SER A 89 -3.68 6.20 -0.76
C SER A 89 -4.61 6.68 -1.87
N LEU A 90 -4.04 6.91 -3.05
CA LEU A 90 -4.73 7.31 -4.27
C LEU A 90 -4.36 6.33 -5.37
N ARG A 91 -5.34 5.70 -5.97
CA ARG A 91 -5.14 4.94 -7.20
C ARG A 91 -5.42 5.83 -8.40
N ILE A 92 -4.44 5.90 -9.30
CA ILE A 92 -4.58 6.52 -10.62
C ILE A 92 -4.58 5.38 -11.63
N ALA A 93 -5.64 5.23 -12.43
CA ALA A 93 -5.78 4.13 -13.36
C ALA A 93 -6.26 4.60 -14.73
N SER A 94 -5.66 4.09 -15.80
CA SER A 94 -6.01 4.38 -17.19
C SER A 94 -6.17 3.10 -18.00
N LYS A 95 -7.14 3.11 -18.92
CA LYS A 95 -7.33 2.03 -19.89
C LYS A 95 -7.17 2.59 -21.31
N ARG A 96 -6.16 2.08 -22.04
CA ARG A 96 -5.82 2.51 -23.39
C ARG A 96 -5.67 1.32 -24.34
N ALA A 97 -5.40 1.59 -25.61
CA ALA A 97 -5.15 0.54 -26.60
C ALA A 97 -3.87 -0.25 -26.28
N THR A 98 -2.85 0.43 -25.74
CA THR A 98 -1.57 -0.16 -25.36
C THR A 98 -1.22 0.18 -23.91
N GLU A 99 -0.38 -0.65 -23.28
CA GLU A 99 0.11 -0.43 -21.92
C GLU A 99 0.92 0.88 -21.82
N GLY A 100 1.79 1.16 -22.79
CA GLY A 100 2.58 2.40 -22.80
C GLY A 100 1.73 3.67 -22.89
N GLU A 101 0.62 3.65 -23.63
CA GLU A 101 -0.32 4.78 -23.64
C GLU A 101 -1.06 4.95 -22.32
N ALA A 102 -1.42 3.83 -21.66
CA ALA A 102 -2.06 3.86 -20.36
C ALA A 102 -1.09 4.34 -19.26
N GLU A 103 0.15 3.87 -19.28
CA GLU A 103 1.23 4.31 -18.38
C GLU A 103 1.49 5.81 -18.52
N HIS A 104 1.67 6.30 -19.74
CA HIS A 104 1.89 7.73 -20.00
C HIS A 104 0.76 8.60 -19.46
N ALA A 105 -0.50 8.18 -19.67
CA ALA A 105 -1.66 8.92 -19.15
C ALA A 105 -1.69 8.94 -17.60
N VAL A 106 -1.32 7.83 -16.96
CA VAL A 106 -1.21 7.76 -15.49
C VAL A 106 -0.09 8.66 -14.99
N ASP A 107 1.08 8.67 -15.66
CA ASP A 107 2.22 9.50 -15.27
C ASP A 107 1.91 11.00 -15.43
N GLU A 108 1.25 11.42 -16.50
CA GLU A 108 0.79 12.82 -16.67
C GLU A 108 -0.19 13.24 -15.55
N MET A 109 -1.10 12.35 -15.15
CA MET A 109 -2.02 12.63 -14.04
C MET A 109 -1.28 12.66 -12.69
N LEU A 110 -0.30 11.78 -12.49
CA LEU A 110 0.54 11.78 -11.29
C LEU A 110 1.29 13.09 -11.11
N GLU A 111 1.83 13.68 -12.18
CA GLU A 111 2.49 14.99 -12.08
C GLU A 111 1.51 16.09 -11.61
N LYS A 112 0.26 16.12 -12.10
CA LYS A 112 -0.76 17.05 -11.60
C LYS A 112 -1.09 16.83 -10.11
N VAL A 113 -1.08 15.57 -9.65
CA VAL A 113 -1.26 15.22 -8.23
C VAL A 113 -0.05 15.70 -7.41
N LYS A 114 1.18 15.48 -7.90
CA LYS A 114 2.41 15.92 -7.23
C LYS A 114 2.49 17.44 -7.07
N GLU A 115 2.03 18.21 -8.03
CA GLU A 115 1.99 19.69 -7.95
C GLU A 115 1.17 20.20 -6.75
N ARG A 116 0.16 19.44 -6.30
CA ARG A 116 -0.77 19.83 -5.24
C ARG A 116 -0.42 19.23 -3.88
N VAL A 117 -0.14 17.93 -3.87
CA VAL A 117 0.00 17.14 -2.64
C VAL A 117 1.30 16.33 -2.58
N GLY A 118 2.27 16.63 -3.47
CA GLY A 118 3.49 15.86 -3.60
C GLY A 118 4.33 15.76 -2.32
N HIS A 119 4.29 16.78 -1.46
CA HIS A 119 5.03 16.80 -0.19
C HIS A 119 4.50 15.79 0.86
N TYR A 120 3.31 15.23 0.65
CA TYR A 120 2.76 14.16 1.47
C TYR A 120 3.03 12.76 0.89
N ILE A 121 3.49 12.66 -0.38
CA ILE A 121 3.75 11.38 -1.04
C ILE A 121 5.03 10.76 -0.46
N TYR A 122 4.92 9.52 0.03
CA TYR A 122 6.09 8.75 0.44
C TYR A 122 6.41 7.59 -0.50
N SER A 123 5.42 7.07 -1.25
CA SER A 123 5.65 6.09 -2.32
C SER A 123 4.70 6.32 -3.51
N CYS A 124 5.22 6.09 -4.72
CA CYS A 124 4.46 6.06 -5.97
C CYS A 124 4.21 4.63 -6.49
N ASP A 125 4.73 3.62 -5.81
CA ASP A 125 4.77 2.21 -6.26
C ASP A 125 4.18 1.24 -5.22
N ASP A 126 3.24 1.72 -4.40
CA ASP A 126 2.50 0.93 -3.39
C ASP A 126 3.37 0.32 -2.27
N GLU A 127 4.55 0.87 -2.03
CA GLU A 127 5.46 0.38 -0.99
C GLU A 127 4.93 0.72 0.40
N GLU A 128 5.14 -0.17 1.36
CA GLU A 128 4.81 0.07 2.76
C GLU A 128 5.78 1.10 3.38
N LEU A 129 5.27 1.95 4.29
CA LEU A 129 6.07 3.03 4.91
C LEU A 129 7.34 2.51 5.58
N ALA A 130 7.26 1.36 6.26
CA ALA A 130 8.41 0.75 6.92
C ALA A 130 9.52 0.37 5.91
N GLN A 131 9.14 -0.14 4.72
CA GLN A 131 10.09 -0.47 3.65
C GLN A 131 10.78 0.80 3.15
N VAL A 132 10.02 1.85 2.83
CA VAL A 132 10.58 3.13 2.35
C VAL A 132 11.53 3.74 3.38
N VAL A 133 11.19 3.67 4.68
CA VAL A 133 12.09 4.16 5.75
C VAL A 133 13.37 3.33 5.82
N ALA A 134 13.26 2.00 5.74
CA ALA A 134 14.43 1.11 5.76
C ALA A 134 15.37 1.38 4.58
N ASP A 135 14.83 1.50 3.38
CA ASP A 135 15.60 1.77 2.17
C ASP A 135 16.34 3.12 2.26
N ARG A 136 15.65 4.16 2.75
CA ARG A 136 16.27 5.47 2.97
C ARG A 136 17.39 5.46 4.01
N LEU A 137 17.22 4.70 5.09
CA LEU A 137 18.27 4.54 6.11
C LEU A 137 19.50 3.83 5.52
N MET A 138 19.27 2.75 4.77
CA MET A 138 20.35 2.00 4.11
C MET A 138 21.07 2.83 3.04
N GLU A 139 20.35 3.55 2.20
CA GLU A 139 20.92 4.45 1.18
C GLU A 139 21.80 5.54 1.79
N GLN A 140 21.42 6.07 2.95
CA GLN A 140 22.17 7.13 3.64
C GLN A 140 23.24 6.59 4.60
N GLY A 141 23.36 5.28 4.75
CA GLY A 141 24.29 4.66 5.71
C GLY A 141 24.00 5.00 7.17
N LEU A 142 22.72 5.25 7.48
CA LEU A 142 22.27 5.58 8.83
C LEU A 142 21.90 4.33 9.61
N THR A 143 22.04 4.40 10.93
CA THR A 143 21.61 3.35 11.85
C THR A 143 20.36 3.78 12.62
N LEU A 144 19.51 2.81 12.96
CA LEU A 144 18.27 2.97 13.69
C LEU A 144 18.31 2.12 14.95
N SER A 145 17.89 2.69 16.08
CA SER A 145 17.57 1.97 17.31
C SER A 145 16.23 2.47 17.84
N SER A 146 15.49 1.62 18.54
CA SER A 146 14.22 1.99 19.15
C SER A 146 14.19 1.76 20.64
N ALA A 147 13.40 2.60 21.33
CA ALA A 147 12.99 2.37 22.72
C ALA A 147 11.45 2.39 22.77
N GLU A 148 10.87 1.28 23.16
CA GLU A 148 9.43 1.07 23.17
C GLU A 148 8.89 0.84 24.57
N SER A 149 7.64 1.25 24.80
CA SER A 149 6.91 1.00 26.03
C SER A 149 5.57 0.34 25.71
N CYS A 150 4.49 1.08 25.49
CA CYS A 150 3.15 0.54 25.24
C CYS A 150 3.04 -0.27 23.93
N THR A 151 3.89 -0.03 22.97
CA THR A 151 3.96 -0.78 21.71
C THR A 151 4.57 -2.17 21.86
N GLY A 152 5.27 -2.44 22.98
CA GLY A 152 5.74 -3.76 23.39
C GLY A 152 6.68 -4.46 22.39
N GLY A 153 7.44 -3.72 21.60
CA GLY A 153 8.34 -4.25 20.56
C GLY A 153 7.71 -4.27 19.14
N MET A 154 6.53 -3.69 18.96
CA MET A 154 5.85 -3.71 17.65
C MET A 154 6.64 -2.96 16.58
N PHE A 155 7.26 -1.81 16.92
CA PHE A 155 8.12 -1.08 15.99
C PHE A 155 9.33 -1.92 15.58
N ALA A 156 10.04 -2.51 16.54
CA ALA A 156 11.19 -3.38 16.26
C ALA A 156 10.79 -4.59 15.42
N SER A 157 9.64 -5.22 15.74
CA SER A 157 9.08 -6.33 14.95
C SER A 157 8.79 -5.92 13.51
N THR A 158 8.11 -4.79 13.30
CA THR A 158 7.82 -4.27 11.96
C THR A 158 9.08 -4.04 11.14
N MET A 159 10.10 -3.46 11.74
CA MET A 159 11.38 -3.24 11.06
C MET A 159 12.11 -4.55 10.74
N THR A 160 12.08 -5.52 11.66
CA THR A 160 12.77 -6.81 11.47
C THR A 160 12.09 -7.74 10.46
N ASP A 161 10.86 -7.47 10.05
CA ASP A 161 10.19 -8.16 8.95
C ASP A 161 10.77 -7.79 7.57
N ILE A 162 11.57 -6.71 7.50
CA ILE A 162 12.17 -6.23 6.25
C ILE A 162 13.47 -6.96 5.95
N PRO A 163 13.60 -7.65 4.80
CA PRO A 163 14.84 -8.31 4.42
C PRO A 163 16.02 -7.34 4.34
N GLY A 164 17.14 -7.70 4.94
CA GLY A 164 18.37 -6.88 4.91
C GLY A 164 18.44 -5.76 5.94
N ILE A 165 17.41 -5.57 6.78
CA ILE A 165 17.31 -4.49 7.76
C ILE A 165 18.48 -4.48 8.78
N SER A 166 19.17 -5.60 9.00
CA SER A 166 20.33 -5.68 9.88
C SER A 166 21.49 -4.77 9.45
N GLN A 167 21.43 -4.21 8.24
CA GLN A 167 22.41 -3.22 7.79
C GLN A 167 22.21 -1.85 8.46
N CYS A 168 21.00 -1.54 8.92
CA CYS A 168 20.69 -0.25 9.53
C CYS A 168 20.01 -0.36 10.90
N PHE A 169 19.26 -1.41 11.22
CA PHE A 169 18.62 -1.58 12.51
C PHE A 169 19.57 -2.27 13.50
N ASP A 170 20.04 -1.51 14.52
CA ASP A 170 21.00 -1.98 15.51
C ASP A 170 20.31 -2.73 16.66
N ARG A 171 19.32 -2.12 17.30
CA ARG A 171 18.62 -2.70 18.45
C ARG A 171 17.26 -2.08 18.72
N GLY A 172 16.38 -2.85 19.40
CA GLY A 172 15.14 -2.37 20.00
C GLY A 172 15.12 -2.72 21.49
N LEU A 173 14.82 -1.76 22.35
CA LEU A 173 14.67 -1.93 23.79
C LEU A 173 13.19 -1.80 24.16
N VAL A 174 12.65 -2.78 24.89
CA VAL A 174 11.25 -2.73 25.38
C VAL A 174 11.30 -2.45 26.89
N THR A 175 11.19 -1.17 27.23
CA THR A 175 11.28 -0.68 28.62
C THR A 175 9.89 -0.35 29.15
N TYR A 176 9.14 -1.37 29.57
CA TYR A 176 7.74 -1.20 29.95
C TYR A 176 7.58 -0.61 31.36
N SER A 177 8.38 -1.04 32.33
CA SER A 177 8.33 -0.50 33.68
C SER A 177 9.16 0.79 33.83
N ASN A 178 8.80 1.62 34.82
CA ASN A 178 9.58 2.81 35.14
C ASN A 178 11.01 2.44 35.56
N GLN A 179 11.19 1.32 36.27
CA GLN A 179 12.50 0.83 36.63
C GLN A 179 13.35 0.50 35.41
N ALA A 180 12.80 -0.24 34.42
CA ALA A 180 13.51 -0.55 33.18
C ALA A 180 13.90 0.71 32.39
N LYS A 181 13.02 1.73 32.37
CA LYS A 181 13.32 3.03 31.74
C LYS A 181 14.52 3.74 32.40
N MET A 182 14.60 3.67 33.71
CA MET A 182 15.74 4.26 34.46
C MET A 182 17.03 3.46 34.23
N GLU A 183 16.96 2.14 34.31
CA GLU A 183 18.14 1.25 34.27
C GLU A 183 18.73 1.17 32.85
N GLU A 184 17.90 1.01 31.83
CA GLU A 184 18.36 0.74 30.47
C GLU A 184 18.48 2.01 29.60
N LEU A 185 17.65 3.02 29.86
CA LEU A 185 17.61 4.25 29.06
C LEU A 185 18.15 5.47 29.80
N GLY A 186 18.46 5.34 31.11
CA GLY A 186 18.94 6.46 31.95
C GLY A 186 17.89 7.55 32.19
N VAL A 187 16.59 7.24 32.08
CA VAL A 187 15.51 8.19 32.35
C VAL A 187 15.51 8.55 33.83
N SER A 188 15.48 9.87 34.15
CA SER A 188 15.48 10.31 35.55
C SER A 188 14.14 10.01 36.23
N ALA A 189 14.17 9.73 37.54
CA ALA A 189 12.94 9.52 38.32
C ALA A 189 11.97 10.70 38.23
N GLY A 190 12.49 11.94 38.26
CA GLY A 190 11.67 13.15 38.14
C GLY A 190 11.04 13.38 36.73
N THR A 191 11.46 12.62 35.70
CA THR A 191 10.83 12.63 34.37
C THR A 191 9.63 11.70 34.33
N LEU A 192 9.56 10.75 35.27
CA LEU A 192 8.54 9.69 35.31
C LEU A 192 7.39 10.00 36.29
N GLU A 193 7.47 11.09 37.03
CA GLU A 193 6.43 11.65 37.90
C GLU A 193 5.48 12.57 37.09
#